data_8cfa4daf78b6f49e026f0aefd2c1932a
#
_entry.id   8cfa4daf78b6f49e026f0aefd2c1932a
#
_cell.length_a   1.000
_cell.length_b   1.000
_cell.length_c   1.000
_cell.angle_alpha   90.00
_cell.angle_beta   90.00
_cell.angle_gamma   90.00
#
_symmetry.space_group_name_H-M   'P 1'
#
loop_
_entity.id
_entity.type
_entity.pdbx_description
1 polymer ?
#
loop_
_entity_poly.entity_id
_entity_poly.type
_entity_poly.pdbx_seq_one_letter_code
_entity_poly.pdbx_strand_id
1 'polypeptide(L)'
;MKLTFFIALLSTFLGMTAELSAQMPDIFVEKVTNSVQIGPVAGNRNLEFGVKNILEEFLLEKDYELSPSSKNRLQVEVVYLDVLTTKKNVSVFHSNAETVVIRLRGTMVVNGKKGKPVVVEESSSEISISTLLIDEGGKFNQTSLSNALKKSCESLINKLSE
;
A
#
# COMPACT_ATOMS: atom_id res chain seq x y z
N MET A 1 69.44 -3.01 7.21
CA MET A 1 68.64 -2.40 6.15
C MET A 1 67.49 -3.32 5.70
N LYS A 2 66.66 -3.85 6.62
CA LYS A 2 65.50 -4.73 6.29
C LYS A 2 64.22 -4.47 7.13
N LEU A 3 64.24 -3.44 7.97
CA LEU A 3 63.10 -3.16 8.87
C LEU A 3 62.21 -1.99 8.42
N THR A 4 62.69 -1.17 7.51
CA THR A 4 61.98 0.01 7.02
C THR A 4 60.98 -0.28 5.91
N PHE A 5 61.04 -1.45 5.27
CA PHE A 5 60.13 -1.82 4.17
C PHE A 5 58.81 -2.43 4.62
N PHE A 6 58.73 -2.87 5.88
CA PHE A 6 57.51 -3.53 6.40
C PHE A 6 56.47 -2.56 6.95
N ILE A 7 56.87 -1.34 7.28
CA ILE A 7 55.96 -0.33 7.85
C ILE A 7 55.21 0.43 6.73
N ALA A 8 55.80 0.51 5.54
CA ALA A 8 55.14 1.20 4.41
C ALA A 8 54.00 0.37 3.75
N LEU A 9 53.96 -0.95 3.96
CA LEU A 9 52.93 -1.82 3.39
C LEU A 9 51.71 -1.95 4.29
N LEU A 10 51.78 -1.59 5.56
CA LEU A 10 50.66 -1.67 6.51
C LEU A 10 49.81 -0.40 6.54
N SER A 11 50.32 0.73 6.03
CA SER A 11 49.59 1.99 6.00
C SER A 11 48.67 2.16 4.79
N THR A 12 48.81 1.32 3.77
CA THR A 12 47.91 1.36 2.58
C THR A 12 46.66 0.51 2.72
N PHE A 13 46.54 -0.29 3.78
CA PHE A 13 45.35 -1.14 4.00
C PHE A 13 44.28 -0.51 4.92
N LEU A 14 44.59 0.63 5.55
CA LEU A 14 43.63 1.30 6.47
C LEU A 14 42.78 2.37 5.82
N GLY A 15 42.81 2.54 4.50
CA GLY A 15 42.12 3.65 3.80
C GLY A 15 40.92 3.26 2.95
N MET A 16 40.47 1.99 2.96
CA MET A 16 39.31 1.56 2.17
C MET A 16 38.25 0.90 3.05
N THR A 17 37.79 1.60 4.07
CA THR A 17 36.42 1.44 4.49
C THR A 17 35.59 2.27 3.51
N ALA A 18 35.35 1.72 2.31
CA ALA A 18 34.21 2.16 1.52
C ALA A 18 33.01 1.95 2.43
N GLU A 19 32.45 3.04 2.95
CA GLU A 19 31.10 3.03 3.46
C GLU A 19 30.23 2.57 2.27
N LEU A 20 29.93 1.27 2.27
CA LEU A 20 28.80 0.76 1.52
C LEU A 20 27.57 1.39 2.21
N SER A 21 27.33 2.65 1.94
CA SER A 21 26.06 3.27 2.18
C SER A 21 25.08 2.42 1.37
N ALA A 22 24.36 1.54 2.03
CA ALA A 22 23.29 0.80 1.42
C ALA A 22 22.29 1.87 0.93
N GLN A 23 22.42 2.24 -0.33
CA GLN A 23 21.57 3.23 -0.94
C GLN A 23 20.17 2.67 -0.87
N MET A 24 19.30 3.33 -0.09
CA MET A 24 17.89 2.95 -0.01
C MET A 24 17.33 2.87 -1.43
N PRO A 25 16.58 1.82 -1.76
CA PRO A 25 15.99 1.71 -3.09
C PRO A 25 15.03 2.87 -3.30
N ASP A 26 15.26 3.67 -4.34
CA ASP A 26 14.37 4.76 -4.71
C ASP A 26 13.17 4.24 -5.51
N ILE A 27 12.01 4.83 -5.27
CA ILE A 27 10.76 4.49 -5.96
C ILE A 27 9.89 5.73 -6.15
N PHE A 28 9.04 5.71 -7.16
CA PHE A 28 8.04 6.75 -7.40
C PHE A 28 6.66 6.15 -7.65
N VAL A 29 5.67 6.52 -6.86
CA VAL A 29 4.26 6.18 -7.15
C VAL A 29 3.77 7.12 -8.26
N GLU A 30 3.97 6.66 -9.51
CA GLU A 30 3.75 7.45 -10.72
C GLU A 30 2.28 7.76 -10.96
N LYS A 31 1.44 6.74 -10.80
CA LYS A 31 0.03 6.85 -11.12
C LYS A 31 -0.81 5.90 -10.29
N VAL A 32 -1.90 6.41 -9.75
CA VAL A 32 -3.01 5.62 -9.22
C VAL A 32 -4.24 5.94 -10.06
N THR A 33 -4.94 4.91 -10.53
CA THR A 33 -6.18 5.05 -11.31
C THR A 33 -7.30 4.28 -10.65
N ASN A 34 -8.49 4.81 -10.76
CA ASN A 34 -9.70 4.16 -10.31
C ASN A 34 -10.54 3.73 -11.52
N SER A 35 -10.63 2.43 -11.76
CA SER A 35 -11.46 1.85 -12.82
C SER A 35 -12.83 1.40 -12.31
N VAL A 36 -13.10 1.60 -11.02
CA VAL A 36 -14.36 1.21 -10.40
C VAL A 36 -15.35 2.37 -10.48
N GLN A 37 -16.51 2.13 -11.07
CA GLN A 37 -17.63 3.04 -10.94
C GLN A 37 -18.24 2.86 -9.54
N ILE A 38 -17.82 3.72 -8.62
CA ILE A 38 -18.41 3.78 -7.30
C ILE A 38 -19.78 4.43 -7.46
N GLY A 39 -20.85 3.73 -7.07
CA GLY A 39 -22.21 4.24 -7.14
C GLY A 39 -22.39 5.54 -6.32
N PRO A 40 -23.55 6.20 -6.43
CA PRO A 40 -23.81 7.50 -5.82
C PRO A 40 -23.63 7.53 -4.28
N VAL A 41 -23.61 6.37 -3.64
CA VAL A 41 -23.43 6.22 -2.19
C VAL A 41 -22.02 6.56 -1.71
N ALA A 42 -21.00 6.40 -2.56
CA ALA A 42 -19.61 6.61 -2.17
C ALA A 42 -19.16 8.08 -2.19
N GLY A 43 -19.98 8.98 -2.73
CA GLY A 43 -19.65 10.40 -2.85
C GLY A 43 -18.46 10.67 -3.77
N ASN A 44 -18.09 11.93 -3.96
CA ASN A 44 -16.93 12.39 -4.72
C ASN A 44 -15.62 12.17 -3.95
N ARG A 45 -15.35 10.96 -3.48
CA ARG A 45 -14.09 10.66 -2.79
C ARG A 45 -13.00 10.42 -3.80
N ASN A 46 -11.90 11.10 -3.64
CA ASN A 46 -10.71 10.86 -4.44
C ASN A 46 -9.95 9.63 -3.91
N LEU A 47 -10.43 8.42 -4.30
CA LEU A 47 -9.79 7.16 -3.93
C LEU A 47 -8.34 7.09 -4.44
N GLU A 48 -8.07 7.66 -5.58
CA GLU A 48 -6.74 7.67 -6.18
C GLU A 48 -5.74 8.37 -5.27
N PHE A 49 -6.14 9.53 -4.72
CA PHE A 49 -5.31 10.27 -3.77
C PHE A 49 -5.12 9.50 -2.45
N GLY A 50 -6.18 8.91 -1.92
CA GLY A 50 -6.12 8.11 -0.69
C GLY A 50 -5.22 6.89 -0.83
N VAL A 51 -5.36 6.12 -1.91
CA VAL A 51 -4.50 4.97 -2.22
C VAL A 51 -3.05 5.40 -2.41
N LYS A 52 -2.81 6.50 -3.12
CA LYS A 52 -1.45 7.02 -3.33
C LYS A 52 -0.77 7.33 -2.01
N ASN A 53 -1.42 8.08 -1.13
CA ASN A 53 -0.86 8.45 0.17
C ASN A 53 -0.55 7.22 1.04
N ILE A 54 -1.45 6.24 1.08
CA ILE A 54 -1.24 5.00 1.85
C ILE A 54 -0.06 4.20 1.28
N LEU A 55 0.07 4.11 -0.04
CA LEU A 55 1.21 3.42 -0.68
C LEU A 55 2.52 4.12 -0.37
N GLU A 56 2.56 5.45 -0.44
CA GLU A 56 3.75 6.25 -0.13
C GLU A 56 4.14 6.09 1.35
N GLU A 57 3.16 6.07 2.28
CA GLU A 57 3.38 5.81 3.71
C GLU A 57 4.04 4.44 3.93
N PHE A 58 3.49 3.37 3.35
CA PHE A 58 4.05 2.01 3.48
C PHE A 58 5.43 1.85 2.81
N LEU A 59 5.67 2.54 1.71
CA LEU A 59 6.99 2.53 1.08
C LEU A 59 8.05 3.17 1.97
N LEU A 60 7.72 4.31 2.61
CA LEU A 60 8.60 4.96 3.58
C LEU A 60 8.84 4.09 4.82
N GLU A 61 7.81 3.40 5.33
CA GLU A 61 7.94 2.44 6.44
C GLU A 61 8.87 1.25 6.10
N LYS A 62 9.04 0.95 4.83
CA LYS A 62 9.94 -0.10 4.32
C LYS A 62 11.29 0.44 3.83
N ASP A 63 11.66 1.62 4.28
CA ASP A 63 12.94 2.25 3.98
C ASP A 63 13.17 2.52 2.47
N TYR A 64 12.10 2.78 1.70
CA TYR A 64 12.23 3.29 0.33
C TYR A 64 12.36 4.81 0.33
N GLU A 65 13.18 5.35 -0.57
CA GLU A 65 13.22 6.78 -0.84
C GLU A 65 12.20 7.15 -1.93
N LEU A 66 11.28 8.05 -1.63
CA LEU A 66 10.30 8.53 -2.61
C LEU A 66 10.92 9.61 -3.50
N SER A 67 11.20 9.30 -4.75
CA SER A 67 11.83 10.23 -5.68
C SER A 67 11.12 10.31 -7.03
N PRO A 68 10.64 11.48 -7.46
CA PRO A 68 10.04 11.66 -8.78
C PRO A 68 11.01 11.33 -9.94
N SER A 69 12.33 11.40 -9.69
CA SER A 69 13.38 11.07 -10.66
C SER A 69 13.72 9.59 -10.70
N SER A 70 13.11 8.77 -9.82
CA SER A 70 13.37 7.34 -9.77
C SER A 70 13.06 6.65 -11.10
N LYS A 71 13.92 5.68 -11.44
CA LYS A 71 13.69 4.76 -12.55
C LYS A 71 12.76 3.61 -12.20
N ASN A 72 12.49 3.43 -10.90
CA ASN A 72 11.56 2.45 -10.37
C ASN A 72 10.22 3.15 -10.12
N ARG A 73 9.23 2.85 -10.94
CA ARG A 73 7.92 3.51 -10.90
C ARG A 73 6.84 2.49 -10.60
N LEU A 74 5.96 2.82 -9.68
CA LEU A 74 4.79 2.03 -9.34
C LEU A 74 3.54 2.64 -9.96
N GLN A 75 2.84 1.85 -10.76
CA GLN A 75 1.51 2.16 -11.30
C GLN A 75 0.49 1.26 -10.61
N VAL A 76 -0.57 1.84 -10.05
CA VAL A 76 -1.61 1.11 -9.33
C VAL A 76 -2.99 1.44 -9.88
N GLU A 77 -3.83 0.43 -9.94
CA GLU A 77 -5.21 0.54 -10.39
C GLU A 77 -6.13 -0.09 -9.35
N VAL A 78 -7.16 0.64 -8.93
CA VAL A 78 -8.26 0.09 -8.16
C VAL A 78 -9.22 -0.57 -9.15
N VAL A 79 -9.22 -1.90 -9.18
CA VAL A 79 -10.01 -2.67 -10.17
C VAL A 79 -11.33 -3.18 -9.65
N TYR A 80 -11.50 -3.22 -8.33
CA TYR A 80 -12.74 -3.67 -7.70
C TYR A 80 -12.91 -3.03 -6.32
N LEU A 81 -14.11 -2.62 -6.02
CA LEU A 81 -14.55 -2.17 -4.69
C LEU A 81 -16.02 -2.55 -4.53
N ASP A 82 -16.33 -3.29 -3.49
CA ASP A 82 -17.70 -3.64 -3.15
C ASP A 82 -17.92 -3.58 -1.64
N VAL A 83 -19.17 -3.39 -1.25
CA VAL A 83 -19.61 -3.33 0.13
C VAL A 83 -20.75 -4.31 0.35
N LEU A 84 -20.43 -5.36 1.06
CA LEU A 84 -21.37 -6.41 1.41
C LEU A 84 -21.97 -6.11 2.79
N THR A 85 -23.27 -5.91 2.86
CA THR A 85 -23.99 -5.69 4.10
C THR A 85 -24.78 -6.93 4.49
N THR A 86 -24.48 -7.49 5.67
CA THR A 86 -25.22 -8.61 6.25
C THR A 86 -26.01 -8.12 7.46
N LYS A 87 -27.34 -8.25 7.41
CA LYS A 87 -28.24 -7.90 8.52
C LYS A 87 -28.68 -9.19 9.23
N LYS A 88 -28.49 -9.24 10.55
CA LYS A 88 -29.04 -10.32 11.39
C LYS A 88 -29.92 -9.72 12.47
N ASN A 89 -31.17 -10.18 12.53
CA ASN A 89 -32.13 -9.76 13.54
C ASN A 89 -32.43 -10.93 14.45
N VAL A 90 -32.14 -10.78 15.74
CA VAL A 90 -32.46 -11.78 16.76
C VAL A 90 -33.24 -11.09 17.88
N SER A 91 -34.56 -11.28 17.88
CA SER A 91 -35.47 -10.64 18.85
C SER A 91 -35.35 -9.11 18.84
N VAL A 92 -34.90 -8.51 19.96
CA VAL A 92 -34.73 -7.04 20.11
C VAL A 92 -33.33 -6.55 19.68
N PHE A 93 -32.45 -7.47 19.28
CA PHE A 93 -31.09 -7.14 18.86
C PHE A 93 -30.98 -7.15 17.33
N HIS A 94 -30.43 -6.08 16.80
CA HIS A 94 -30.13 -5.94 15.38
C HIS A 94 -28.61 -5.86 15.21
N SER A 95 -28.04 -6.73 14.40
CA SER A 95 -26.62 -6.72 14.07
C SER A 95 -26.47 -6.46 12.58
N ASN A 96 -25.74 -5.42 12.24
CA ASN A 96 -25.32 -5.11 10.87
C ASN A 96 -23.83 -5.38 10.77
N ALA A 97 -23.45 -6.25 9.85
CA ALA A 97 -22.06 -6.45 9.48
C ALA A 97 -21.84 -5.86 8.07
N GLU A 98 -20.92 -4.94 7.97
CA GLU A 98 -20.46 -4.37 6.71
C GLU A 98 -19.08 -4.88 6.40
N THR A 99 -18.92 -5.47 5.22
CA THR A 99 -17.63 -5.98 4.72
C THR A 99 -17.29 -5.24 3.46
N VAL A 100 -16.19 -4.51 3.48
CA VAL A 100 -15.63 -3.85 2.31
C VAL A 100 -14.59 -4.76 1.69
N VAL A 101 -14.72 -5.03 0.39
CA VAL A 101 -13.76 -5.82 -0.40
C VAL A 101 -13.11 -4.91 -1.43
N ILE A 102 -11.78 -4.91 -1.48
CA ILE A 102 -11.00 -4.10 -2.41
C ILE A 102 -10.00 -4.98 -3.16
N ARG A 103 -9.90 -4.76 -4.48
CA ARG A 103 -8.88 -5.38 -5.31
C ARG A 103 -8.04 -4.31 -5.99
N LEU A 104 -6.73 -4.41 -5.79
CA LEU A 104 -5.72 -3.56 -6.42
C LEU A 104 -4.91 -4.35 -7.43
N ARG A 105 -4.53 -3.71 -8.52
CA ARG A 105 -3.57 -4.19 -9.48
C ARG A 105 -2.38 -3.25 -9.49
N GLY A 106 -1.18 -3.75 -9.17
CA GLY A 106 0.07 -3.01 -9.20
C GLY A 106 0.97 -3.48 -10.32
N THR A 107 1.71 -2.56 -10.93
CA THR A 107 2.71 -2.86 -11.94
C THR A 107 3.96 -2.03 -11.68
N MET A 108 5.08 -2.70 -11.47
CA MET A 108 6.38 -2.05 -11.42
C MET A 108 6.89 -1.75 -12.82
N VAL A 109 7.41 -0.56 -13.01
CA VAL A 109 8.11 -0.14 -14.22
C VAL A 109 9.54 0.16 -13.83
N VAL A 110 10.49 -0.63 -14.30
CA VAL A 110 11.91 -0.51 -13.98
C VAL A 110 12.67 -0.10 -15.25
N ASN A 111 13.35 1.03 -15.22
CA ASN A 111 14.06 1.57 -16.40
C ASN A 111 13.16 1.66 -17.65
N GLY A 112 11.90 2.04 -17.49
CA GLY A 112 10.92 2.15 -18.57
C GLY A 112 10.32 0.82 -19.05
N LYS A 113 10.73 -0.33 -18.50
CA LYS A 113 10.17 -1.64 -18.83
C LYS A 113 9.12 -2.02 -17.80
N LYS A 114 7.91 -2.33 -18.27
CA LYS A 114 6.82 -2.82 -17.41
C LYS A 114 7.08 -4.26 -16.98
N GLY A 115 7.01 -4.50 -15.69
CA GLY A 115 6.99 -5.84 -15.09
C GLY A 115 5.63 -6.53 -15.24
N LYS A 116 5.53 -7.72 -14.70
CA LYS A 116 4.24 -8.44 -14.63
C LYS A 116 3.33 -7.74 -13.61
N PRO A 117 2.03 -7.57 -13.92
CA PRO A 117 1.09 -7.03 -12.94
C PRO A 117 0.86 -7.99 -11.78
N VAL A 118 0.82 -7.46 -10.58
CA VAL A 118 0.45 -8.17 -9.35
C VAL A 118 -0.95 -7.74 -8.96
N VAL A 119 -1.80 -8.70 -8.59
CA VAL A 119 -3.17 -8.43 -8.14
C VAL A 119 -3.31 -8.91 -6.70
N VAL A 120 -3.88 -8.06 -5.87
CA VAL A 120 -4.23 -8.36 -4.48
C VAL A 120 -5.69 -8.06 -4.25
N GLU A 121 -6.32 -8.84 -3.37
CA GLU A 121 -7.68 -8.61 -2.90
C GLU A 121 -7.71 -8.76 -1.40
N GLU A 122 -8.23 -7.74 -0.72
CA GLU A 122 -8.34 -7.70 0.73
C GLU A 122 -9.72 -7.24 1.15
N SER A 123 -10.08 -7.60 2.36
CA SER A 123 -11.35 -7.19 2.94
C SER A 123 -11.20 -6.73 4.39
N SER A 124 -12.13 -5.88 4.80
CA SER A 124 -12.28 -5.49 6.19
C SER A 124 -13.76 -5.49 6.56
N SER A 125 -14.06 -6.06 7.71
CA SER A 125 -15.44 -6.15 8.23
C SER A 125 -15.56 -5.39 9.53
N GLU A 126 -16.66 -4.70 9.69
CA GLU A 126 -17.05 -4.07 10.94
C GLU A 126 -18.47 -4.52 11.32
N ILE A 127 -18.67 -4.77 12.59
CA ILE A 127 -19.96 -5.23 13.12
C ILE A 127 -20.48 -4.14 14.05
N SER A 128 -21.64 -3.59 13.73
CA SER A 128 -22.40 -2.71 14.64
C SER A 128 -23.57 -3.47 15.24
N ILE A 129 -23.73 -3.35 16.55
CA ILE A 129 -24.84 -3.92 17.29
C ILE A 129 -25.69 -2.76 17.81
N SER A 130 -26.97 -2.76 17.49
CA SER A 130 -27.92 -1.74 17.92
C SER A 130 -29.18 -2.38 18.48
N THR A 131 -29.75 -1.76 19.50
CA THR A 131 -31.07 -2.10 20.04
C THR A 131 -32.20 -1.32 19.38
N LEU A 132 -31.87 -0.34 18.55
CA LEU A 132 -32.81 0.48 17.78
C LEU A 132 -32.66 0.20 16.29
N LEU A 133 -33.79 0.06 15.59
CA LEU A 133 -33.85 0.04 14.13
C LEU A 133 -33.51 1.43 13.60
N ILE A 134 -32.25 1.79 13.57
CA ILE A 134 -31.79 2.96 12.86
C ILE A 134 -31.44 2.47 11.46
N ASP A 135 -32.31 2.76 10.52
CA ASP A 135 -32.02 2.56 9.08
C ASP A 135 -31.03 3.65 8.65
N GLU A 136 -29.76 3.42 8.94
CA GLU A 136 -28.69 4.26 8.41
C GLU A 136 -28.51 3.91 6.94
N GLY A 137 -29.43 4.44 6.12
CA GLY A 137 -29.41 4.22 4.68
C GLY A 137 -28.04 4.55 4.08
N GLY A 138 -27.34 3.53 3.64
CA GLY A 138 -26.29 3.61 2.64
C GLY A 138 -25.03 4.42 2.97
N LYS A 139 -24.72 4.67 4.23
CA LYS A 139 -23.44 5.30 4.59
C LYS A 139 -22.35 4.24 4.70
N PHE A 140 -21.35 4.35 3.84
CA PHE A 140 -20.12 3.59 3.98
C PHE A 140 -19.51 3.79 5.36
N ASN A 141 -19.21 2.71 6.06
CA ASN A 141 -18.34 2.78 7.22
C ASN A 141 -16.94 3.17 6.76
N GLN A 142 -16.51 4.39 7.11
CA GLN A 142 -15.20 4.92 6.70
C GLN A 142 -14.06 4.07 7.26
N THR A 143 -14.24 3.48 8.42
CA THR A 143 -13.22 2.66 9.09
C THR A 143 -12.99 1.36 8.32
N SER A 144 -14.05 0.65 7.92
CA SER A 144 -13.94 -0.57 7.11
C SER A 144 -13.27 -0.31 5.77
N LEU A 145 -13.64 0.78 5.09
CA LEU A 145 -13.01 1.18 3.83
C LEU A 145 -11.53 1.51 4.02
N SER A 146 -11.19 2.32 5.01
CA SER A 146 -9.81 2.70 5.30
C SER A 146 -8.95 1.48 5.65
N ASN A 147 -9.47 0.57 6.47
CA ASN A 147 -8.77 -0.66 6.85
C ASN A 147 -8.58 -1.60 5.66
N ALA A 148 -9.58 -1.76 4.80
CA ALA A 148 -9.48 -2.57 3.58
C ALA A 148 -8.44 -1.98 2.62
N LEU A 149 -8.42 -0.64 2.44
CA LEU A 149 -7.42 0.05 1.63
C LEU A 149 -6.01 -0.15 2.17
N LYS A 150 -5.80 0.05 3.47
CA LYS A 150 -4.49 -0.14 4.11
C LYS A 150 -3.98 -1.58 3.91
N LYS A 151 -4.80 -2.58 4.21
CA LYS A 151 -4.44 -3.99 3.99
C LYS A 151 -4.09 -4.29 2.53
N SER A 152 -4.90 -3.77 1.59
CA SER A 152 -4.64 -4.00 0.16
C SER A 152 -3.34 -3.34 -0.31
N CYS A 153 -3.04 -2.14 0.14
CA CYS A 153 -1.80 -1.45 -0.20
C CYS A 153 -0.58 -2.18 0.41
N GLU A 154 -0.66 -2.59 1.67
CA GLU A 154 0.38 -3.37 2.34
C GLU A 154 0.64 -4.70 1.62
N SER A 155 -0.41 -5.48 1.34
CA SER A 155 -0.32 -6.74 0.59
C SER A 155 0.29 -6.54 -0.79
N LEU A 156 -0.06 -5.45 -1.47
CA LEU A 156 0.48 -5.13 -2.79
C LEU A 156 2.00 -4.85 -2.73
N ILE A 157 2.43 -4.01 -1.79
CA ILE A 157 3.85 -3.68 -1.63
C ILE A 157 4.65 -4.92 -1.24
N ASN A 158 4.14 -5.75 -0.32
CA ASN A 158 4.80 -7.00 0.08
C ASN A 158 5.03 -7.92 -1.13
N LYS A 159 3.98 -8.16 -1.93
CA LYS A 159 4.08 -9.02 -3.13
C LYS A 159 4.93 -8.44 -4.27
N LEU A 160 5.12 -7.14 -4.32
CA LEU A 160 5.99 -6.50 -5.31
C LEU A 160 7.46 -6.50 -4.88
N SER A 161 7.73 -6.76 -3.59
CA SER A 161 9.07 -6.83 -2.99
C SER A 161 9.63 -8.26 -2.97
N GLU A 162 8.81 -9.28 -3.26
CA GLU A 162 9.20 -10.69 -3.44
C GLU A 162 9.78 -10.95 -4.84
#